data_180eb833e4197d8aac257d78bf2db282
#
_entry.id   180eb833e4197d8aac257d78bf2db282
#
_cell.length_a   1.000
_cell.length_b   1.000
_cell.length_c   1.000
_cell.angle_alpha   90.00
_cell.angle_beta   90.00
_cell.angle_gamma   90.00
#
_symmetry.space_group_name_H-M   'P 1'
#
loop_
_entity.id
_entity.type
_entity.pdbx_description
1 polymer ?
#
loop_
_entity_poly.entity_id
_entity_poly.type
_entity_poly.pdbx_seq_one_letter_code
_entity_poly.pdbx_strand_id
1 'polypeptide(L)'
;MRAWIAAAAFAACGAFAQGAMAQTRSAEELAFRDIYRELVEIDTSPTTGNCTRAAEAMAARLRSAGFAESDYRVIVPEGKPDDGNLVAVIRGTSRRAVLVMAHIDVVDARRDDWERAPFTLVEEDGFFFGRGTADDKAMAAVFVDMFVNMRRENYRPRRTIRMALTCGEETSNRVNGIDYILQNHREWLQADFAINEGAG
;
A
#
# COMPACT_ATOMS: atom_id res chain seq x y z
N MET A 1 67.73 24.51 43.68
CA MET A 1 66.72 23.42 43.78
C MET A 1 65.38 24.01 43.39
N ARG A 2 64.89 23.71 42.19
CA ARG A 2 63.58 24.18 41.69
C ARG A 2 62.75 22.90 41.42
N ALA A 3 61.68 22.73 42.20
CA ALA A 3 60.74 21.65 42.03
C ALA A 3 59.73 22.00 40.91
N TRP A 4 59.55 21.10 39.95
CA TRP A 4 58.53 21.20 38.91
C TRP A 4 57.34 20.39 39.39
N ILE A 5 56.16 21.05 39.50
CA ILE A 5 54.90 20.43 39.80
C ILE A 5 54.24 20.18 38.42
N ALA A 6 54.07 18.94 38.04
CA ALA A 6 53.33 18.52 36.87
C ALA A 6 51.84 18.42 37.23
N ALA A 7 51.02 19.29 36.65
CA ALA A 7 49.56 19.20 36.76
C ALA A 7 49.05 18.24 35.68
N ALA A 8 48.49 17.11 36.07
CA ALA A 8 47.79 16.19 35.21
C ALA A 8 46.33 16.66 35.02
N ALA A 9 45.99 17.09 33.80
CA ALA A 9 44.63 17.42 33.42
C ALA A 9 43.90 16.11 33.03
N PHE A 10 42.94 15.68 33.85
CA PHE A 10 41.99 14.61 33.48
C PHE A 10 40.92 15.20 32.53
N ALA A 11 40.98 14.83 31.24
CA ALA A 11 39.92 15.06 30.32
C ALA A 11 38.81 14.03 30.53
N ALA A 12 37.72 14.43 31.16
CA ALA A 12 36.51 13.61 31.26
C ALA A 12 35.80 13.60 29.88
N CYS A 13 35.99 12.54 29.10
CA CYS A 13 35.13 12.26 27.93
C CYS A 13 33.74 11.85 28.41
N GLY A 14 32.83 12.81 28.48
CA GLY A 14 31.40 12.52 28.64
C GLY A 14 30.86 11.85 27.39
N ALA A 15 30.65 10.53 27.45
CA ALA A 15 29.89 9.80 26.44
C ALA A 15 28.42 10.27 26.51
N PHE A 16 28.03 11.14 25.63
CA PHE A 16 26.60 11.41 25.40
C PHE A 16 26.01 10.15 24.76
N ALA A 17 25.41 9.29 25.54
CA ALA A 17 24.50 8.28 25.07
C ALA A 17 23.27 9.03 24.48
N GLN A 18 23.25 9.27 23.18
CA GLN A 18 22.05 9.67 22.47
C GLN A 18 21.09 8.46 22.50
N GLY A 19 20.27 8.41 23.54
CA GLY A 19 19.12 7.52 23.55
C GLY A 19 18.26 7.89 22.35
N ALA A 20 18.15 7.00 21.36
CA ALA A 20 17.17 7.12 20.30
C ALA A 20 15.80 7.17 20.99
N MET A 21 15.24 8.35 21.12
CA MET A 21 13.85 8.54 21.54
C MET A 21 13.02 7.83 20.50
N ALA A 22 12.37 6.74 20.85
CA ALA A 22 11.38 6.10 19.99
C ALA A 22 10.32 7.15 19.66
N GLN A 23 10.34 7.64 18.43
CA GLN A 23 9.38 8.65 17.96
C GLN A 23 7.99 8.03 18.05
N THR A 24 7.12 8.62 18.88
CA THR A 24 5.74 8.17 18.98
C THR A 24 5.06 8.42 17.62
N ARG A 25 4.60 7.35 16.98
CA ARG A 25 3.92 7.43 15.69
C ARG A 25 2.60 8.18 15.82
N SER A 26 2.23 8.94 14.80
CA SER A 26 0.94 9.61 14.75
C SER A 26 -0.20 8.61 14.54
N ALA A 27 -1.44 9.02 14.82
CA ALA A 27 -2.62 8.19 14.58
C ALA A 27 -2.79 7.87 13.08
N GLU A 28 -2.45 8.83 12.22
CA GLU A 28 -2.49 8.68 10.76
C GLU A 28 -1.45 7.65 10.29
N GLU A 29 -0.23 7.72 10.83
CA GLU A 29 0.81 6.74 10.51
C GLU A 29 0.42 5.32 10.94
N LEU A 30 -0.21 5.18 12.10
CA LEU A 30 -0.70 3.89 12.57
C LEU A 30 -1.85 3.38 11.68
N ALA A 31 -2.77 4.24 11.25
CA ALA A 31 -3.86 3.87 10.36
C ALA A 31 -3.36 3.40 8.99
N PHE A 32 -2.38 4.11 8.40
CA PHE A 32 -1.71 3.67 7.18
C PHE A 32 -1.05 2.30 7.35
N ARG A 33 -0.31 2.09 8.46
CA ARG A 33 0.36 0.82 8.74
C ARG A 33 -0.61 -0.35 8.89
N ASP A 34 -1.80 -0.11 9.39
CA ASP A 34 -2.85 -1.14 9.51
C ASP A 34 -3.40 -1.53 8.13
N ILE A 35 -3.59 -0.58 7.21
CA ILE A 35 -3.96 -0.86 5.81
C ILE A 35 -2.85 -1.66 5.12
N TYR A 36 -1.62 -1.19 5.27
CA TYR A 36 -0.46 -1.82 4.62
C TYR A 36 -0.21 -3.24 5.13
N ARG A 37 -0.29 -3.45 6.45
CA ARG A 37 -0.17 -4.77 7.06
C ARG A 37 -1.25 -5.72 6.53
N GLU A 38 -2.50 -5.29 6.52
CA GLU A 38 -3.59 -6.12 6.03
C GLU A 38 -3.36 -6.56 4.58
N LEU A 39 -2.93 -5.65 3.71
CA LEU A 39 -2.61 -6.00 2.32
C LEU A 39 -1.45 -6.99 2.21
N VAL A 40 -0.34 -6.76 2.92
CA VAL A 40 0.84 -7.63 2.85
C VAL A 40 0.52 -9.02 3.39
N GLU A 41 -0.27 -9.12 4.45
CA GLU A 41 -0.59 -10.39 5.12
C GLU A 41 -1.66 -11.21 4.40
N ILE A 42 -2.37 -10.64 3.42
CA ILE A 42 -3.20 -11.42 2.51
C ILE A 42 -2.32 -11.98 1.39
N ASP A 43 -2.17 -13.31 1.35
CA ASP A 43 -1.52 -13.97 0.22
C ASP A 43 -2.34 -13.74 -1.06
N THR A 44 -1.70 -13.17 -2.07
CA THR A 44 -2.26 -12.88 -3.39
C THR A 44 -1.40 -13.46 -4.51
N SER A 45 -0.56 -14.45 -4.17
CA SER A 45 0.27 -15.17 -5.14
C SER A 45 -0.57 -16.03 -6.09
N PRO A 46 -0.06 -16.39 -7.28
CA PRO A 46 -0.85 -17.13 -8.27
C PRO A 46 -1.18 -18.56 -7.84
N THR A 47 -0.34 -19.19 -7.01
CA THR A 47 -0.50 -20.60 -6.64
C THR A 47 -1.42 -20.81 -5.44
N THR A 48 -1.32 -19.97 -4.42
CA THR A 48 -2.03 -20.16 -3.13
C THR A 48 -2.87 -18.99 -2.73
N GLY A 49 -2.72 -17.85 -3.40
CA GLY A 49 -3.28 -16.58 -3.01
C GLY A 49 -4.64 -16.26 -3.66
N ASN A 50 -5.23 -15.16 -3.16
CA ASN A 50 -6.55 -14.71 -3.57
C ASN A 50 -6.63 -13.18 -3.56
N CYS A 51 -6.61 -12.57 -4.77
CA CYS A 51 -6.76 -11.13 -4.95
C CYS A 51 -8.14 -10.62 -4.54
N THR A 52 -9.18 -11.44 -4.72
CA THR A 52 -10.54 -11.04 -4.36
C THR A 52 -10.63 -10.73 -2.86
N ARG A 53 -9.98 -11.52 -2.02
CA ARG A 53 -9.90 -11.24 -0.57
C ARG A 53 -9.22 -9.90 -0.27
N ALA A 54 -8.13 -9.58 -0.97
CA ALA A 54 -7.44 -8.32 -0.81
C ALA A 54 -8.31 -7.14 -1.30
N ALA A 55 -8.95 -7.27 -2.46
CA ALA A 55 -9.88 -6.28 -3.00
C ALA A 55 -11.06 -6.03 -2.05
N GLU A 56 -11.66 -7.09 -1.49
CA GLU A 56 -12.76 -7.01 -0.52
C GLU A 56 -12.34 -6.37 0.80
N ALA A 57 -11.14 -6.68 1.31
CA ALA A 57 -10.59 -6.06 2.51
C ALA A 57 -10.44 -4.55 2.32
N MET A 58 -9.88 -4.12 1.19
CA MET A 58 -9.73 -2.70 0.88
C MET A 58 -11.08 -2.02 0.61
N ALA A 59 -12.03 -2.69 -0.02
CA ALA A 59 -13.41 -2.20 -0.16
C ALA A 59 -14.09 -2.00 1.22
N ALA A 60 -13.82 -2.90 2.18
CA ALA A 60 -14.31 -2.74 3.54
C ALA A 60 -13.73 -1.50 4.25
N ARG A 61 -12.45 -1.16 3.99
CA ARG A 61 -11.84 0.09 4.47
C ARG A 61 -12.54 1.33 3.90
N LEU A 62 -12.83 1.33 2.59
CA LEU A 62 -13.57 2.43 1.94
C LEU A 62 -14.98 2.57 2.52
N ARG A 63 -15.70 1.46 2.68
CA ARG A 63 -17.04 1.44 3.29
C ARG A 63 -17.00 2.02 4.71
N SER A 64 -16.05 1.60 5.52
CA SER A 64 -15.88 2.08 6.90
C SER A 64 -15.54 3.58 6.97
N ALA A 65 -14.91 4.14 5.93
CA ALA A 65 -14.66 5.56 5.78
C ALA A 65 -15.90 6.36 5.31
N GLY A 66 -17.01 5.69 4.97
CA GLY A 66 -18.26 6.32 4.56
C GLY A 66 -18.39 6.53 3.04
N PHE A 67 -17.70 5.73 2.21
CA PHE A 67 -17.99 5.68 0.78
C PHE A 67 -19.35 5.05 0.53
N ALA A 68 -20.13 5.63 -0.38
CA ALA A 68 -21.35 5.01 -0.86
C ALA A 68 -21.02 3.82 -1.78
N GLU A 69 -21.91 2.81 -1.84
CA GLU A 69 -21.71 1.63 -2.72
C GLU A 69 -21.58 1.99 -4.20
N SER A 70 -22.12 3.14 -4.61
CA SER A 70 -21.97 3.67 -5.98
C SER A 70 -20.58 4.23 -6.29
N ASP A 71 -19.73 4.40 -5.28
CA ASP A 71 -18.42 5.06 -5.39
C ASP A 71 -17.26 4.07 -5.39
N TYR A 72 -17.51 2.79 -5.18
CA TYR A 72 -16.52 1.72 -5.31
C TYR A 72 -17.17 0.40 -5.76
N ARG A 73 -16.36 -0.50 -6.29
CA ARG A 73 -16.83 -1.82 -6.71
C ARG A 73 -15.67 -2.83 -6.69
N VAL A 74 -15.94 -4.02 -6.16
CA VAL A 74 -15.10 -5.19 -6.40
C VAL A 74 -15.56 -5.85 -7.71
N ILE A 75 -14.64 -6.01 -8.65
CA ILE A 75 -14.89 -6.58 -9.98
C ILE A 75 -14.13 -7.90 -10.06
N VAL A 76 -14.87 -9.00 -10.15
CA VAL A 76 -14.32 -10.34 -10.24
C VAL A 76 -14.54 -10.86 -11.66
N PRO A 77 -13.48 -11.25 -12.40
CA PRO A 77 -13.64 -11.82 -13.74
C PRO A 77 -14.45 -13.12 -13.71
N GLU A 78 -15.28 -13.33 -14.71
CA GLU A 78 -16.11 -14.52 -14.83
C GLU A 78 -15.26 -15.80 -14.86
N GLY A 79 -15.63 -16.79 -14.03
CA GLY A 79 -14.92 -18.04 -13.92
C GLY A 79 -13.57 -17.96 -13.18
N LYS A 80 -13.23 -16.80 -12.61
CA LYS A 80 -11.96 -16.54 -11.90
C LYS A 80 -12.20 -15.92 -10.52
N PRO A 81 -12.76 -16.69 -9.57
CA PRO A 81 -13.22 -16.15 -8.29
C PRO A 81 -12.10 -15.52 -7.44
N ASP A 82 -10.85 -15.89 -7.69
CA ASP A 82 -9.69 -15.41 -6.93
C ASP A 82 -8.98 -14.21 -7.57
N ASP A 83 -9.40 -13.76 -8.77
CA ASP A 83 -8.74 -12.71 -9.55
C ASP A 83 -9.47 -11.34 -9.43
N GLY A 84 -10.07 -11.07 -8.26
CA GLY A 84 -10.84 -9.85 -8.02
C GLY A 84 -9.98 -8.59 -7.98
N ASN A 85 -10.61 -7.49 -8.39
CA ASN A 85 -10.03 -6.16 -8.49
C ASN A 85 -10.91 -5.17 -7.71
N LEU A 86 -10.34 -4.08 -7.21
CA LEU A 86 -11.11 -2.98 -6.61
C LEU A 86 -10.99 -1.72 -7.46
N VAL A 87 -12.12 -1.11 -7.78
CA VAL A 87 -12.17 0.23 -8.35
C VAL A 87 -12.93 1.18 -7.42
N ALA A 88 -12.50 2.45 -7.37
CA ALA A 88 -13.17 3.45 -6.56
C ALA A 88 -13.06 4.85 -7.20
N VAL A 89 -13.95 5.78 -6.76
CA VAL A 89 -13.98 7.14 -7.28
C VAL A 89 -14.28 8.17 -6.18
N ILE A 90 -13.51 9.26 -6.19
CA ILE A 90 -13.82 10.52 -5.52
C ILE A 90 -14.14 11.54 -6.60
N ARG A 91 -15.40 11.96 -6.69
CA ARG A 91 -15.83 12.90 -7.73
C ARG A 91 -15.31 14.30 -7.48
N GLY A 92 -14.67 14.86 -8.49
CA GLY A 92 -14.18 16.24 -8.49
C GLY A 92 -15.22 17.25 -8.97
N THR A 93 -14.82 18.53 -8.94
CA THR A 93 -15.66 19.65 -9.40
C THR A 93 -15.55 19.91 -10.91
N SER A 94 -14.57 19.32 -11.59
CA SER A 94 -14.40 19.41 -13.05
C SER A 94 -14.66 18.07 -13.74
N ARG A 95 -14.79 18.13 -15.08
CA ARG A 95 -14.94 16.92 -15.91
C ARG A 95 -13.64 16.13 -16.08
N ARG A 96 -12.51 16.70 -15.66
CA ARG A 96 -11.21 16.05 -15.79
C ARG A 96 -11.02 15.01 -14.69
N ALA A 97 -10.29 13.95 -15.01
CA ALA A 97 -10.00 12.89 -14.08
C ALA A 97 -8.52 12.47 -14.11
N VAL A 98 -8.06 11.91 -13.01
CA VAL A 98 -6.80 11.17 -12.88
C VAL A 98 -7.12 9.77 -12.38
N LEU A 99 -6.44 8.77 -12.91
CA LEU A 99 -6.46 7.39 -12.44
C LEU A 99 -5.17 7.14 -11.65
N VAL A 100 -5.30 6.64 -10.43
CA VAL A 100 -4.19 6.06 -9.68
C VAL A 100 -4.38 4.54 -9.70
N MET A 101 -3.34 3.81 -10.04
CA MET A 101 -3.41 2.35 -10.17
C MET A 101 -2.19 1.70 -9.54
N ALA A 102 -2.46 0.55 -8.93
CA ALA A 102 -1.47 -0.34 -8.35
C ALA A 102 -1.94 -1.79 -8.53
N HIS A 103 -1.03 -2.74 -8.64
CA HIS A 103 -1.45 -4.13 -8.57
C HIS A 103 -1.40 -4.67 -7.13
N ILE A 104 -2.23 -5.66 -6.85
CA ILE A 104 -2.34 -6.28 -5.52
C ILE A 104 -1.92 -7.75 -5.52
N ASP A 105 -1.71 -8.34 -6.69
CA ASP A 105 -1.10 -9.65 -6.80
C ASP A 105 0.42 -9.56 -6.57
N VAL A 106 1.03 -10.69 -6.33
CA VAL A 106 2.46 -10.83 -6.11
C VAL A 106 2.93 -12.15 -6.71
N VAL A 107 4.21 -12.25 -7.06
CA VAL A 107 4.80 -13.54 -7.45
C VAL A 107 4.81 -14.52 -6.27
N ASP A 108 4.90 -15.82 -6.56
CA ASP A 108 4.97 -16.86 -5.53
C ASP A 108 6.10 -16.61 -4.51
N ALA A 109 5.85 -17.01 -3.28
CA ALA A 109 6.83 -16.91 -2.20
C ALA A 109 6.82 -18.22 -1.38
N ARG A 110 7.70 -19.15 -1.74
CA ARG A 110 7.85 -20.40 -1.02
C ARG A 110 8.48 -20.14 0.34
N ARG A 111 7.87 -20.66 1.39
CA ARG A 111 8.34 -20.42 2.77
C ARG A 111 9.82 -20.74 2.97
N ASP A 112 10.32 -21.77 2.30
CA ASP A 112 11.70 -22.24 2.43
C ASP A 112 12.75 -21.29 1.81
N ASP A 113 12.32 -20.38 0.92
CA ASP A 113 13.18 -19.39 0.28
C ASP A 113 13.28 -18.08 1.09
N TRP A 114 12.62 -18.02 2.25
CA TRP A 114 12.51 -16.80 3.05
C TRP A 114 12.99 -17.03 4.50
N GLU A 115 13.83 -16.13 4.99
CA GLU A 115 14.23 -16.10 6.41
C GLU A 115 13.03 -15.76 7.32
N ARG A 116 12.18 -14.84 6.88
CA ARG A 116 10.94 -14.42 7.55
C ARG A 116 9.73 -15.01 6.82
N ALA A 117 8.58 -15.11 7.48
CA ALA A 117 7.35 -15.53 6.80
C ALA A 117 6.96 -14.51 5.72
N PRO A 118 6.83 -14.92 4.44
CA PRO A 118 6.64 -13.97 3.33
C PRO A 118 5.34 -13.17 3.41
N PHE A 119 4.28 -13.72 3.99
CA PHE A 119 2.99 -13.07 4.19
C PHE A 119 2.76 -12.64 5.65
N THR A 120 3.81 -12.12 6.26
CA THR A 120 3.76 -11.45 7.57
C THR A 120 4.56 -10.16 7.45
N LEU A 121 3.93 -9.02 7.73
CA LEU A 121 4.63 -7.74 7.70
C LEU A 121 5.55 -7.62 8.91
N VAL A 122 6.85 -7.75 8.68
CA VAL A 122 7.87 -7.55 9.71
C VAL A 122 8.50 -6.17 9.54
N GLU A 123 8.55 -5.39 10.62
CA GLU A 123 9.29 -4.14 10.67
C GLU A 123 10.53 -4.32 11.53
N GLU A 124 11.71 -4.10 10.96
CA GLU A 124 13.00 -4.30 11.60
C GLU A 124 14.01 -3.30 11.04
N ASP A 125 14.74 -2.63 11.90
CA ASP A 125 15.78 -1.65 11.57
C ASP A 125 15.33 -0.54 10.58
N GLY A 126 14.05 -0.15 10.64
CA GLY A 126 13.47 0.87 9.76
C GLY A 126 13.05 0.36 8.37
N PHE A 127 13.12 -0.94 8.13
CA PHE A 127 12.68 -1.58 6.89
C PHE A 127 11.45 -2.45 7.13
N PHE A 128 10.64 -2.60 6.08
CA PHE A 128 9.53 -3.54 6.02
C PHE A 128 9.93 -4.76 5.20
N PHE A 129 9.70 -5.94 5.76
CA PHE A 129 9.97 -7.23 5.12
C PHE A 129 8.66 -7.98 4.92
N GLY A 130 8.48 -8.53 3.73
CA GLY A 130 7.34 -9.33 3.33
C GLY A 130 7.21 -9.37 1.80
N ARG A 131 6.48 -10.35 1.25
CA ARG A 131 6.19 -10.41 -0.17
C ARG A 131 5.20 -9.29 -0.54
N GLY A 132 5.55 -8.48 -1.56
CA GLY A 132 4.75 -7.33 -2.00
C GLY A 132 4.95 -6.05 -1.18
N THR A 133 5.90 -6.01 -0.22
CA THR A 133 6.18 -4.78 0.54
C THR A 133 6.68 -3.63 -0.32
N ALA A 134 7.35 -3.89 -1.44
CA ALA A 134 7.77 -2.87 -2.38
C ALA A 134 6.92 -2.89 -3.65
N ASP A 135 6.63 -4.07 -4.15
CA ASP A 135 6.00 -4.34 -5.41
C ASP A 135 4.71 -5.18 -5.19
N ASP A 136 3.50 -4.58 -5.26
CA ASP A 136 3.20 -3.14 -5.33
C ASP A 136 2.17 -2.75 -4.25
N LYS A 137 2.09 -3.59 -3.18
CA LYS A 137 1.13 -3.38 -2.07
C LYS A 137 1.40 -2.12 -1.26
N ALA A 138 2.65 -1.59 -1.29
CA ALA A 138 2.96 -0.31 -0.67
C ALA A 138 2.19 0.82 -1.34
N MET A 139 2.25 0.91 -2.68
CA MET A 139 1.52 1.94 -3.42
C MET A 139 0.02 1.74 -3.33
N ALA A 140 -0.45 0.48 -3.40
CA ALA A 140 -1.85 0.17 -3.18
C ALA A 140 -2.35 0.67 -1.80
N ALA A 141 -1.57 0.44 -0.73
CA ALA A 141 -1.90 0.93 0.60
C ALA A 141 -1.94 2.46 0.68
N VAL A 142 -0.98 3.16 0.03
CA VAL A 142 -0.96 4.62 -0.06
C VAL A 142 -2.22 5.16 -0.73
N PHE A 143 -2.66 4.53 -1.82
CA PHE A 143 -3.86 4.97 -2.53
C PHE A 143 -5.14 4.73 -1.72
N VAL A 144 -5.23 3.60 -1.01
CA VAL A 144 -6.38 3.33 -0.12
C VAL A 144 -6.41 4.34 1.03
N ASP A 145 -5.27 4.59 1.69
CA ASP A 145 -5.17 5.55 2.78
C ASP A 145 -5.53 6.97 2.31
N MET A 146 -5.02 7.39 1.15
CA MET A 146 -5.38 8.66 0.53
C MET A 146 -6.89 8.78 0.33
N PHE A 147 -7.55 7.75 -0.19
CA PHE A 147 -9.00 7.73 -0.39
C PHE A 147 -9.76 7.83 0.94
N VAL A 148 -9.36 7.05 1.94
CA VAL A 148 -9.93 7.04 3.28
C VAL A 148 -9.84 8.43 3.93
N ASN A 149 -8.66 9.06 3.88
CA ASN A 149 -8.43 10.37 4.48
C ASN A 149 -9.18 11.47 3.73
N MET A 150 -9.15 11.49 2.39
CA MET A 150 -9.94 12.45 1.61
C MET A 150 -11.44 12.35 1.92
N ARG A 151 -11.96 11.14 2.12
CA ARG A 151 -13.37 10.95 2.47
C ARG A 151 -13.70 11.45 3.87
N ARG A 152 -12.86 11.13 4.85
CA ARG A 152 -13.03 11.58 6.26
C ARG A 152 -12.96 13.08 6.41
N GLU A 153 -12.08 13.73 5.65
CA GLU A 153 -11.91 15.18 5.64
C GLU A 153 -12.95 15.91 4.78
N ASN A 154 -13.84 15.18 4.10
CA ASN A 154 -14.77 15.73 3.11
C ASN A 154 -14.06 16.55 2.02
N TYR A 155 -12.83 16.14 1.67
CA TYR A 155 -12.05 16.82 0.66
C TYR A 155 -12.72 16.73 -0.71
N ARG A 156 -12.83 17.85 -1.40
CA ARG A 156 -13.42 17.95 -2.75
C ARG A 156 -12.33 18.30 -3.76
N PRO A 157 -11.76 17.33 -4.47
CA PRO A 157 -10.73 17.59 -5.46
C PRO A 157 -11.30 18.36 -6.66
N ARG A 158 -10.43 19.10 -7.35
CA ARG A 158 -10.82 19.73 -8.61
C ARG A 158 -11.01 18.70 -9.71
N ARG A 159 -10.11 17.71 -9.83
CA ARG A 159 -10.25 16.57 -10.75
C ARG A 159 -10.90 15.40 -10.03
N THR A 160 -11.72 14.66 -10.74
CA THR A 160 -12.13 13.33 -10.25
C THR A 160 -10.89 12.47 -10.08
N ILE A 161 -10.80 11.79 -8.94
CA ILE A 161 -9.75 10.81 -8.68
C ILE A 161 -10.38 9.43 -8.74
N ARG A 162 -9.83 8.58 -9.59
CA ARG A 162 -10.21 7.18 -9.72
C ARG A 162 -9.07 6.32 -9.19
N MET A 163 -9.40 5.22 -8.57
CA MET A 163 -8.44 4.23 -8.10
C MET A 163 -8.77 2.88 -8.73
N ALA A 164 -7.76 2.16 -9.17
CA ALA A 164 -7.85 0.76 -9.56
C ALA A 164 -6.74 -0.02 -8.85
N LEU A 165 -7.14 -0.99 -8.03
CA LEU A 165 -6.25 -2.00 -7.47
C LEU A 165 -6.53 -3.29 -8.24
N THR A 166 -5.55 -3.74 -9.01
CA THR A 166 -5.73 -4.80 -10.00
C THR A 166 -4.98 -6.08 -9.66
N CYS A 167 -5.45 -7.20 -10.17
CA CYS A 167 -4.83 -8.51 -10.08
C CYS A 167 -4.29 -8.92 -11.44
N GLY A 168 -3.25 -9.78 -11.45
CA GLY A 168 -2.74 -10.40 -12.68
C GLY A 168 -1.76 -9.55 -13.47
N GLU A 169 -1.00 -8.69 -12.80
CA GLU A 169 0.15 -8.00 -13.36
C GLU A 169 1.36 -8.93 -13.43
N GLU A 170 1.65 -9.61 -12.33
CA GLU A 170 2.87 -10.39 -12.07
C GLU A 170 2.91 -11.75 -12.81
N THR A 171 1.82 -12.18 -13.43
CA THR A 171 1.77 -13.52 -14.01
C THR A 171 0.73 -13.66 -15.12
N SER A 172 1.09 -14.41 -16.17
CA SER A 172 0.16 -14.81 -17.24
C SER A 172 -0.86 -15.88 -16.82
N ASN A 173 -0.74 -16.44 -15.63
CA ASN A 173 -1.66 -17.48 -15.14
C ASN A 173 -2.96 -16.92 -14.57
N ARG A 174 -3.01 -15.60 -14.33
CA ARG A 174 -4.20 -14.86 -13.89
C ARG A 174 -4.77 -14.00 -15.02
N VAL A 175 -6.01 -13.59 -14.86
CA VAL A 175 -6.60 -12.59 -15.75
C VAL A 175 -5.97 -11.24 -15.45
N ASN A 176 -5.41 -10.58 -16.47
CA ASN A 176 -4.95 -9.20 -16.32
C ASN A 176 -6.14 -8.30 -16.00
N GLY A 177 -6.16 -7.79 -14.76
CA GLY A 177 -7.31 -7.07 -14.22
C GLY A 177 -7.58 -5.75 -14.92
N ILE A 178 -6.52 -5.02 -15.32
CA ILE A 178 -6.72 -3.74 -16.01
C ILE A 178 -7.35 -3.96 -17.40
N ASP A 179 -6.90 -4.98 -18.14
CA ASP A 179 -7.46 -5.33 -19.42
C ASP A 179 -8.93 -5.76 -19.31
N TYR A 180 -9.23 -6.58 -18.28
CA TYR A 180 -10.60 -7.02 -18.03
C TYR A 180 -11.53 -5.83 -17.73
N ILE A 181 -11.10 -4.90 -16.86
CA ILE A 181 -11.89 -3.72 -16.52
C ILE A 181 -12.04 -2.80 -17.74
N LEU A 182 -11.00 -2.62 -18.55
CA LEU A 182 -11.08 -1.83 -19.79
C LEU A 182 -12.10 -2.37 -20.80
N GLN A 183 -12.22 -3.68 -20.88
CA GLN A 183 -13.14 -4.34 -21.81
C GLN A 183 -14.58 -4.35 -21.31
N ASN A 184 -14.79 -4.55 -20.00
CA ASN A 184 -16.11 -4.85 -19.44
C ASN A 184 -16.68 -3.75 -18.54
N HIS A 185 -15.85 -2.85 -18.00
CA HIS A 185 -16.20 -1.84 -16.97
C HIS A 185 -15.45 -0.54 -17.17
N ARG A 186 -15.23 -0.15 -18.41
CA ARG A 186 -14.39 0.98 -18.83
C ARG A 186 -14.71 2.30 -18.12
N GLU A 187 -15.96 2.50 -17.74
CA GLU A 187 -16.41 3.72 -17.05
C GLU A 187 -15.67 3.98 -15.75
N TRP A 188 -15.10 2.95 -15.12
CA TRP A 188 -14.31 3.11 -13.90
C TRP A 188 -12.90 3.64 -14.13
N LEU A 189 -12.36 3.48 -15.33
CA LEU A 189 -10.96 3.83 -15.65
C LEU A 189 -10.82 5.13 -16.47
N GLN A 190 -11.93 5.78 -16.86
CA GLN A 190 -11.88 6.97 -17.71
C GLN A 190 -11.16 8.13 -17.02
N ALA A 191 -9.98 8.49 -17.51
CA ALA A 191 -9.13 9.56 -16.99
C ALA A 191 -8.34 10.25 -18.11
N ASP A 192 -7.86 11.48 -17.86
CA ASP A 192 -6.99 12.21 -18.78
C ASP A 192 -5.55 11.63 -18.76
N PHE A 193 -5.13 11.09 -17.61
CA PHE A 193 -3.85 10.41 -17.43
C PHE A 193 -3.91 9.45 -16.24
N ALA A 194 -2.98 8.53 -16.19
CA ALA A 194 -2.83 7.58 -15.09
C ALA A 194 -1.49 7.77 -14.37
N ILE A 195 -1.47 7.44 -13.10
CA ILE A 195 -0.27 7.28 -12.27
C ILE A 195 -0.19 5.80 -11.91
N ASN A 196 0.93 5.18 -12.23
CA ASN A 196 1.21 3.78 -12.01
C ASN A 196 2.67 3.65 -11.54
N GLU A 197 3.08 2.49 -11.06
CA GLU A 197 4.46 2.20 -10.67
C GLU A 197 5.48 2.40 -11.80
N GLY A 198 5.03 2.26 -13.03
CA GLY A 198 5.88 2.26 -14.21
C GLY A 198 6.28 0.83 -14.61
N ALA A 199 6.79 0.70 -15.83
CA ALA A 199 7.42 -0.54 -16.29
C ALA A 199 8.93 -0.37 -16.15
N GLY A 200 9.58 -1.37 -15.53
CA GLY A 200 11.03 -1.46 -15.41
C GLY A 200 11.68 -1.79 -16.76
#